data_f43a81c6e81e265efae9b7a9d629fd78
#
_entry.id   f43a81c6e81e265efae9b7a9d629fd78
#
_cell.length_a   1.000
_cell.length_b   1.000
_cell.length_c   1.000
_cell.angle_alpha   90.00
_cell.angle_beta   90.00
_cell.angle_gamma   90.00
#
_symmetry.space_group_name_H-M   'P 1'
#
loop_
_entity.id
_entity.type
_entity.pdbx_description
1 polymer ?
#
loop_
_entity_poly.entity_id
_entity_poly.type
_entity_poly.pdbx_seq_one_letter_code
_entity_poly.pdbx_strand_id
1 'polypeptide(L)'
;MRPFVRSAKVSPRGCSRPLQRAIVDFAADQPFAVSRMKLLEHYGFGIGESTIQRVTLGHARAIFGSGRAGPDFPREPGLHKQIVAQIDGGMLPVVEPDASQKDKRKGKTLSWREAKISLAHGKGSRTPVYGGGIEGGVEAAGRKLLACAIRAGFGTASRVHAVGDGAPWIAGQIEQQFGDQGSYLIDFYYVCEYLSEAAKSIAPGSPAREAWMEARKEALKTGRLDEVLRALVP
;
A
#
# COMPACT_ATOMS: atom_id res chain seq x y z
N MET A 1 36.80 20.24 -11.94
CA MET A 1 35.87 19.21 -11.37
C MET A 1 36.76 18.09 -10.86
N ARG A 2 36.55 17.61 -9.64
CA ARG A 2 37.40 16.57 -9.03
C ARG A 2 37.18 15.23 -9.76
N PRO A 3 38.26 14.53 -10.23
CA PRO A 3 38.11 13.28 -11.02
C PRO A 3 37.24 12.21 -10.32
N PHE A 4 37.39 12.06 -9.01
CA PHE A 4 36.62 11.14 -8.17
C PHE A 4 35.10 11.42 -8.24
N VAL A 5 34.69 12.69 -8.25
CA VAL A 5 33.26 13.06 -8.32
C VAL A 5 32.61 12.57 -9.61
N ARG A 6 33.38 12.51 -10.69
CA ARG A 6 32.94 12.03 -12.01
C ARG A 6 32.83 10.52 -12.05
N SER A 7 33.85 9.80 -11.56
CA SER A 7 33.87 8.33 -11.55
C SER A 7 32.87 7.73 -10.56
N ALA A 8 32.73 8.35 -9.38
CA ALA A 8 31.77 7.91 -8.35
C ALA A 8 30.32 8.38 -8.60
N LYS A 9 30.08 9.19 -9.68
CA LYS A 9 28.77 9.79 -9.98
C LYS A 9 28.15 10.53 -8.79
N VAL A 10 28.97 11.20 -8.01
CA VAL A 10 28.55 11.97 -6.83
C VAL A 10 28.58 13.47 -7.17
N SER A 11 27.49 14.18 -6.92
CA SER A 11 27.52 15.64 -7.04
C SER A 11 28.37 16.27 -5.93
N PRO A 12 29.06 17.41 -6.17
CA PRO A 12 29.71 18.14 -5.09
C PRO A 12 28.72 18.40 -3.94
N ARG A 13 29.07 18.03 -2.71
CA ARG A 13 28.19 18.07 -1.53
C ARG A 13 26.99 17.12 -1.58
N GLY A 14 26.98 16.14 -2.49
CA GLY A 14 25.95 15.11 -2.60
C GLY A 14 26.32 13.80 -1.89
N CYS A 15 25.35 12.90 -1.75
CA CYS A 15 25.54 11.54 -1.28
C CYS A 15 25.71 10.60 -2.48
N SER A 16 26.56 9.57 -2.35
CA SER A 16 26.61 8.47 -3.35
C SER A 16 25.29 7.74 -3.41
N ARG A 17 24.99 7.04 -4.52
CA ARG A 17 23.76 6.25 -4.64
C ARG A 17 23.60 5.20 -3.55
N PRO A 18 24.62 4.40 -3.19
CA PRO A 18 24.51 3.46 -2.06
C PRO A 18 24.19 4.16 -0.74
N LEU A 19 24.81 5.32 -0.46
CA LEU A 19 24.52 6.09 0.73
C LEU A 19 23.09 6.65 0.72
N GLN A 20 22.63 7.17 -0.42
CA GLN A 20 21.24 7.63 -0.56
C GLN A 20 20.25 6.48 -0.29
N ARG A 21 20.54 5.27 -0.78
CA ARG A 21 19.72 4.10 -0.52
C ARG A 21 19.66 3.80 0.98
N ALA A 22 20.80 3.68 1.66
CA ALA A 22 20.83 3.45 3.11
C ALA A 22 20.06 4.52 3.89
N ILE A 23 20.20 5.80 3.51
CA ILE A 23 19.44 6.90 4.12
C ILE A 23 17.93 6.69 3.94
N VAL A 24 17.49 6.38 2.72
CA VAL A 24 16.06 6.25 2.41
C VAL A 24 15.47 5.00 3.06
N ASP A 25 16.21 3.88 3.10
CA ASP A 25 15.77 2.63 3.73
C ASP A 25 15.40 2.86 5.22
N PHE A 26 16.23 3.58 5.99
CA PHE A 26 15.90 3.91 7.37
C PHE A 26 14.83 5.00 7.49
N ALA A 27 14.91 6.03 6.64
CA ALA A 27 14.06 7.20 6.77
C ALA A 27 12.64 7.02 6.19
N ALA A 28 12.40 5.94 5.47
CA ALA A 28 11.05 5.54 5.05
C ALA A 28 10.27 4.89 6.21
N ASP A 29 10.96 4.19 7.12
CA ASP A 29 10.33 3.42 8.19
C ASP A 29 10.30 4.16 9.53
N GLN A 30 11.17 5.19 9.71
CA GLN A 30 11.38 5.79 11.01
C GLN A 30 11.50 7.33 10.94
N PRO A 31 11.25 8.04 12.05
CA PRO A 31 11.54 9.47 12.15
C PRO A 31 13.00 9.79 11.82
N PHE A 32 13.27 10.94 11.20
CA PHE A 32 14.61 11.31 10.75
C PHE A 32 15.66 11.34 11.88
N ALA A 33 15.26 11.72 13.09
CA ALA A 33 16.13 11.66 14.28
C ALA A 33 16.55 10.23 14.61
N VAL A 34 15.62 9.28 14.55
CA VAL A 34 15.91 7.85 14.79
C VAL A 34 16.73 7.28 13.65
N SER A 35 16.43 7.63 12.40
CA SER A 35 17.22 7.24 11.23
C SER A 35 18.68 7.68 11.34
N ARG A 36 18.93 8.88 11.89
CA ARG A 36 20.28 9.37 12.17
C ARG A 36 21.04 8.45 13.14
N MET A 37 20.38 8.02 14.21
CA MET A 37 20.99 7.11 15.20
C MET A 37 21.28 5.74 14.57
N LYS A 38 20.34 5.20 13.80
CA LYS A 38 20.50 3.93 13.10
C LYS A 38 21.62 3.94 12.07
N LEU A 39 21.77 5.01 11.32
CA LEU A 39 22.89 5.17 10.38
C LEU A 39 24.24 5.18 11.10
N LEU A 40 24.34 5.84 12.27
CA LEU A 40 25.55 5.82 13.08
C LEU A 40 25.85 4.43 13.65
N GLU A 41 24.82 3.75 14.16
CA GLU A 41 24.93 2.40 14.75
C GLU A 41 25.38 1.36 13.71
N HIS A 42 24.77 1.35 12.53
CA HIS A 42 25.02 0.31 11.52
C HIS A 42 26.21 0.58 10.61
N TYR A 43 26.51 1.85 10.35
CA TYR A 43 27.54 2.24 9.37
C TYR A 43 28.70 3.06 9.96
N GLY A 44 28.65 3.41 11.24
CA GLY A 44 29.75 4.09 11.95
C GLY A 44 29.93 5.56 11.54
N PHE A 45 29.01 6.18 10.79
CA PHE A 45 29.11 7.59 10.40
C PHE A 45 27.82 8.36 10.68
N GLY A 46 27.99 9.61 11.12
CA GLY A 46 26.88 10.50 11.43
C GLY A 46 26.47 11.34 10.23
N ILE A 47 25.16 11.39 9.97
CA ILE A 47 24.56 12.29 8.97
C ILE A 47 23.56 13.20 9.69
N GLY A 48 23.57 14.50 9.38
CA GLY A 48 22.60 15.45 9.94
C GLY A 48 21.17 15.16 9.47
N GLU A 49 20.19 15.33 10.34
CA GLU A 49 18.76 15.11 10.06
C GLU A 49 18.27 15.88 8.83
N SER A 50 18.71 17.13 8.64
CA SER A 50 18.36 17.91 7.47
C SER A 50 18.85 17.30 6.16
N THR A 51 19.98 16.59 6.19
CA THR A 51 20.49 15.87 5.02
C THR A 51 19.65 14.61 4.76
N ILE A 52 19.31 13.85 5.80
CA ILE A 52 18.43 12.69 5.73
C ILE A 52 17.08 13.11 5.14
N GLN A 53 16.44 14.13 5.71
CA GLN A 53 15.19 14.69 5.22
C GLN A 53 15.28 15.11 3.75
N ARG A 54 16.29 15.87 3.38
CA ARG A 54 16.45 16.36 2.00
C ARG A 54 16.62 15.22 0.99
N VAL A 55 17.40 14.20 1.32
CA VAL A 55 17.61 13.05 0.44
C VAL A 55 16.32 12.25 0.29
N THR A 56 15.66 11.92 1.39
CA THR A 56 14.41 11.14 1.40
C THR A 56 13.30 11.86 0.66
N LEU A 57 13.06 13.13 0.94
CA LEU A 57 12.05 13.93 0.23
C LEU A 57 12.40 14.14 -1.25
N GLY A 58 13.68 14.16 -1.62
CA GLY A 58 14.12 14.21 -3.01
C GLY A 58 13.68 12.95 -3.78
N HIS A 59 13.88 11.77 -3.21
CA HIS A 59 13.41 10.50 -3.79
C HIS A 59 11.88 10.41 -3.80
N ALA A 60 11.21 10.80 -2.72
CA ALA A 60 9.75 10.81 -2.65
C ALA A 60 9.12 11.69 -3.75
N ARG A 61 9.68 12.90 -4.00
CA ARG A 61 9.24 13.77 -5.10
C ARG A 61 9.46 13.17 -6.48
N ALA A 62 10.58 12.47 -6.68
CA ALA A 62 10.88 11.83 -7.95
C ALA A 62 9.89 10.67 -8.21
N ILE A 63 9.59 9.85 -7.20
CA ILE A 63 8.60 8.76 -7.27
C ILE A 63 7.21 9.35 -7.55
N PHE A 64 6.80 10.38 -6.83
CA PHE A 64 5.51 11.04 -7.04
C PHE A 64 5.38 11.63 -8.44
N GLY A 65 6.44 12.25 -8.95
CA GLY A 65 6.47 12.82 -10.31
C GLY A 65 6.36 11.75 -11.41
N SER A 66 6.97 10.58 -11.21
CA SER A 66 6.92 9.48 -12.18
C SER A 66 5.56 8.78 -12.27
N GLY A 67 4.73 8.90 -11.23
CA GLY A 67 3.40 8.25 -11.16
C GLY A 67 2.22 9.10 -11.66
N ARG A 68 2.46 10.31 -12.21
CA ARG A 68 1.38 11.23 -12.62
C ARG A 68 0.67 10.88 -13.90
N ALA A 69 1.34 10.23 -14.85
CA ALA A 69 0.69 9.73 -16.07
C ALA A 69 -0.08 8.46 -15.72
N GLY A 70 -1.40 8.46 -15.92
CA GLY A 70 -2.21 7.24 -15.83
C GLY A 70 -1.70 6.23 -16.87
N PRO A 71 -1.68 4.93 -16.56
CA PRO A 71 -1.29 3.94 -17.53
C PRO A 71 -2.35 3.80 -18.62
N ASP A 72 -1.91 3.62 -19.86
CA ASP A 72 -2.78 3.10 -20.91
C ASP A 72 -3.07 1.62 -20.64
N PHE A 73 -4.28 1.18 -20.98
CA PHE A 73 -4.62 -0.24 -20.88
C PHE A 73 -3.74 -1.06 -21.83
N PRO A 74 -3.17 -2.20 -21.39
CA PRO A 74 -2.22 -2.96 -22.19
C PRO A 74 -2.89 -3.54 -23.44
N ARG A 75 -2.14 -3.58 -24.54
CA ARG A 75 -2.57 -4.19 -25.80
C ARG A 75 -2.00 -5.60 -26.00
N GLU A 76 -0.97 -5.96 -25.24
CA GLU A 76 -0.28 -7.24 -25.31
C GLU A 76 -0.85 -8.25 -24.31
N PRO A 77 -0.65 -9.57 -24.52
CA PRO A 77 -1.20 -10.62 -23.65
C PRO A 77 -0.79 -10.55 -22.19
N GLY A 78 0.38 -9.94 -21.89
CA GLY A 78 0.95 -9.87 -20.54
C GLY A 78 1.89 -11.04 -20.24
N LEU A 79 2.68 -10.88 -19.16
CA LEU A 79 3.66 -11.87 -18.72
C LEU A 79 3.04 -12.97 -17.85
N HIS A 80 1.96 -12.67 -17.16
CA HIS A 80 1.32 -13.58 -16.22
C HIS A 80 -0.15 -13.78 -16.57
N LYS A 81 -0.60 -15.05 -16.58
CA LYS A 81 -2.02 -15.39 -16.76
C LYS A 81 -2.87 -14.98 -15.56
N GLN A 82 -2.28 -14.93 -14.37
CA GLN A 82 -2.95 -14.53 -13.13
C GLN A 82 -2.14 -13.48 -12.39
N ILE A 83 -2.78 -12.38 -12.06
CA ILE A 83 -2.26 -11.31 -11.22
C ILE A 83 -3.05 -11.34 -9.91
N VAL A 84 -2.35 -11.26 -8.80
CA VAL A 84 -2.95 -10.99 -7.48
C VAL A 84 -2.82 -9.49 -7.24
N ALA A 85 -3.92 -8.86 -6.83
CA ALA A 85 -3.99 -7.43 -6.58
C ALA A 85 -4.60 -7.15 -5.20
N GLN A 86 -4.13 -6.10 -4.56
CA GLN A 86 -4.66 -5.61 -3.29
C GLN A 86 -4.67 -4.09 -3.29
N ILE A 87 -5.68 -3.52 -2.65
CA ILE A 87 -5.79 -2.09 -2.43
C ILE A 87 -6.44 -1.86 -1.07
N ASP A 88 -5.90 -0.92 -0.33
CA ASP A 88 -6.37 -0.61 1.02
C ASP A 88 -6.16 0.88 1.33
N GLY A 89 -6.88 1.39 2.31
CA GLY A 89 -6.80 2.77 2.81
C GLY A 89 -6.38 2.81 4.28
N GLY A 90 -5.46 3.73 4.59
CA GLY A 90 -5.03 3.97 5.97
C GLY A 90 -4.92 5.46 6.29
N MET A 91 -5.26 5.84 7.52
CA MET A 91 -5.17 7.23 7.96
C MET A 91 -3.74 7.57 8.36
N LEU A 92 -3.22 8.66 7.80
CA LEU A 92 -1.91 9.21 8.13
C LEU A 92 -2.02 10.60 8.74
N PRO A 93 -1.27 10.90 9.81
CA PRO A 93 -1.17 12.26 10.34
C PRO A 93 -0.29 13.11 9.41
N VAL A 94 -0.85 14.20 8.89
CA VAL A 94 -0.16 15.17 8.06
C VAL A 94 -0.04 16.49 8.82
N VAL A 95 1.20 16.98 8.93
CA VAL A 95 1.47 18.27 9.59
C VAL A 95 1.71 19.32 8.52
N GLU A 96 0.86 20.32 8.49
CA GLU A 96 0.97 21.47 7.60
C GLU A 96 1.47 22.69 8.40
N PRO A 97 2.62 23.28 8.03
CA PRO A 97 3.05 24.53 8.65
C PRO A 97 2.19 25.70 8.17
N ASP A 98 1.78 26.56 9.08
CA ASP A 98 1.08 27.79 8.75
C ASP A 98 2.02 28.73 7.98
N ALA A 99 1.69 28.96 6.70
CA ALA A 99 2.49 29.80 5.82
C ALA A 99 2.52 31.29 6.23
N SER A 100 1.54 31.75 7.03
CA SER A 100 1.45 33.13 7.53
C SER A 100 2.43 33.42 8.69
N GLN A 101 2.90 32.38 9.37
CA GLN A 101 3.82 32.50 10.51
C GLN A 101 5.28 32.68 10.05
N LYS A 102 5.96 33.73 10.56
CA LYS A 102 7.40 33.93 10.34
C LYS A 102 8.24 32.77 10.91
N ASP A 103 7.87 32.23 12.06
CA ASP A 103 8.50 31.05 12.63
C ASP A 103 7.68 29.80 12.27
N LYS A 104 8.14 29.04 11.29
CA LYS A 104 7.50 27.79 10.82
C LYS A 104 7.41 26.68 11.86
N ARG A 105 7.99 26.85 13.05
CA ARG A 105 7.84 25.95 14.19
C ARG A 105 6.58 26.22 14.99
N LYS A 106 6.03 27.43 14.86
CA LYS A 106 4.77 27.85 15.48
C LYS A 106 3.66 27.77 14.44
N GLY A 107 2.45 27.44 14.86
CA GLY A 107 1.31 27.38 13.95
C GLY A 107 1.32 26.15 13.02
N LYS A 108 1.55 24.96 13.56
CA LYS A 108 1.39 23.70 12.82
C LYS A 108 -0.02 23.19 13.01
N THR A 109 -0.67 22.82 11.91
CA THR A 109 -1.97 22.13 11.94
C THR A 109 -1.74 20.65 11.66
N LEU A 110 -2.25 19.80 12.54
CA LEU A 110 -2.32 18.37 12.34
C LEU A 110 -3.64 18.02 11.69
N SER A 111 -3.60 17.40 10.52
CA SER A 111 -4.76 16.83 9.85
C SER A 111 -4.55 15.33 9.58
N TRP A 112 -5.63 14.56 9.65
CA TRP A 112 -5.58 13.16 9.26
C TRP A 112 -6.02 13.05 7.81
N ARG A 113 -5.21 12.42 6.96
CA ARG A 113 -5.52 12.17 5.56
C ARG A 113 -5.43 10.69 5.26
N GLU A 114 -6.37 10.20 4.47
CA GLU A 114 -6.36 8.82 4.01
C GLU A 114 -5.32 8.62 2.92
N ALA A 115 -4.36 7.72 3.16
CA ALA A 115 -3.47 7.21 2.13
C ALA A 115 -4.03 5.90 1.59
N LYS A 116 -4.15 5.79 0.26
CA LYS A 116 -4.53 4.55 -0.40
C LYS A 116 -3.30 3.88 -0.98
N ILE A 117 -3.11 2.61 -0.66
CA ILE A 117 -1.96 1.80 -1.08
C ILE A 117 -2.47 0.69 -1.99
N SER A 118 -1.81 0.53 -3.12
CA SER A 118 -2.09 -0.51 -4.11
C SER A 118 -0.90 -1.44 -4.22
N LEU A 119 -1.16 -2.72 -4.40
CA LEU A 119 -0.16 -3.76 -4.60
C LEU A 119 -0.61 -4.70 -5.71
N ALA A 120 0.30 -5.13 -6.57
CA ALA A 120 0.03 -6.21 -7.52
C ALA A 120 1.29 -7.05 -7.77
N HIS A 121 1.10 -8.35 -8.00
CA HIS A 121 2.15 -9.27 -8.41
C HIS A 121 1.60 -10.41 -9.27
N GLY A 122 2.42 -11.00 -10.12
CA GLY A 122 2.07 -12.24 -10.80
C GLY A 122 1.90 -13.38 -9.79
N LYS A 123 0.94 -14.28 -10.00
CA LYS A 123 0.75 -15.45 -9.14
C LYS A 123 2.06 -16.24 -9.02
N GLY A 124 2.49 -16.50 -7.80
CA GLY A 124 3.76 -17.17 -7.49
C GLY A 124 5.00 -16.27 -7.51
N SER A 125 4.89 -15.03 -7.96
CA SER A 125 5.98 -14.06 -7.88
C SER A 125 6.19 -13.59 -6.43
N ARG A 126 7.47 -13.43 -6.05
CA ARG A 126 7.87 -12.84 -4.76
C ARG A 126 8.23 -11.36 -4.88
N THR A 127 8.00 -10.75 -6.03
CA THR A 127 8.36 -9.35 -6.30
C THR A 127 7.07 -8.55 -6.53
N PRO A 128 6.45 -8.03 -5.46
CA PRO A 128 5.27 -7.18 -5.58
C PRO A 128 5.64 -5.80 -6.12
N VAL A 129 4.70 -5.20 -6.84
CA VAL A 129 4.76 -3.82 -7.31
C VAL A 129 3.81 -2.98 -6.48
N TYR A 130 4.33 -1.93 -5.88
CA TYR A 130 3.56 -1.02 -5.04
C TYR A 130 3.23 0.29 -5.74
N GLY A 131 2.11 0.87 -5.39
CA GLY A 131 1.67 2.22 -5.69
C GLY A 131 0.91 2.80 -4.51
N GLY A 132 0.77 4.11 -4.46
CA GLY A 132 0.00 4.70 -3.39
C GLY A 132 -0.03 6.22 -3.46
N GLY A 133 -0.86 6.84 -2.63
CA GLY A 133 -0.94 8.29 -2.50
C GLY A 133 -2.05 8.74 -1.58
N ILE A 134 -1.98 10.00 -1.20
CA ILE A 134 -2.91 10.67 -0.30
C ILE A 134 -3.96 11.47 -1.10
N GLU A 135 -3.70 11.73 -2.39
CA GLU A 135 -4.54 12.59 -3.23
C GLU A 135 -5.30 11.80 -4.29
N GLY A 136 -6.41 12.37 -4.76
CA GLY A 136 -7.15 11.91 -5.93
C GLY A 136 -8.24 10.87 -5.67
N GLY A 137 -8.58 10.60 -4.42
CA GLY A 137 -9.72 9.75 -4.08
C GLY A 137 -9.59 8.29 -4.52
N VAL A 138 -10.72 7.62 -4.62
CA VAL A 138 -10.80 6.18 -4.96
C VAL A 138 -10.43 5.90 -6.41
N GLU A 139 -10.77 6.80 -7.33
CA GLU A 139 -10.46 6.66 -8.76
C GLU A 139 -8.94 6.73 -9.01
N ALA A 140 -8.24 7.61 -8.30
CA ALA A 140 -6.79 7.67 -8.41
C ALA A 140 -6.12 6.42 -7.83
N ALA A 141 -6.69 5.86 -6.78
CA ALA A 141 -6.23 4.60 -6.20
C ALA A 141 -6.44 3.43 -7.18
N GLY A 142 -7.60 3.34 -7.83
CA GLY A 142 -7.88 2.35 -8.87
C GLY A 142 -6.91 2.45 -10.05
N ARG A 143 -6.66 3.66 -10.58
CA ARG A 143 -5.65 3.86 -11.64
C ARG A 143 -4.24 3.45 -11.21
N LYS A 144 -3.87 3.68 -9.96
CA LYS A 144 -2.58 3.22 -9.42
C LYS A 144 -2.52 1.71 -9.30
N LEU A 145 -3.64 1.06 -8.94
CA LEU A 145 -3.74 -0.40 -8.92
C LEU A 145 -3.55 -0.97 -10.33
N LEU A 146 -4.20 -0.40 -11.35
CA LEU A 146 -4.00 -0.78 -12.75
C LEU A 146 -2.51 -0.61 -13.16
N ALA A 147 -1.89 0.52 -12.80
CA ALA A 147 -0.47 0.74 -13.05
C ALA A 147 0.43 -0.32 -12.38
N CYS A 148 0.12 -0.70 -11.14
CA CYS A 148 0.82 -1.77 -10.44
C CYS A 148 0.64 -3.11 -11.14
N ALA A 149 -0.58 -3.45 -11.57
CA ALA A 149 -0.87 -4.69 -12.27
C ALA A 149 -0.12 -4.79 -13.61
N ILE A 150 -0.12 -3.70 -14.41
CA ILE A 150 0.63 -3.64 -15.68
C ILE A 150 2.13 -3.84 -15.44
N ARG A 151 2.71 -3.15 -14.48
CA ARG A 151 4.12 -3.31 -14.11
C ARG A 151 4.44 -4.70 -13.56
N ALA A 152 3.44 -5.37 -12.95
CA ALA A 152 3.53 -6.75 -12.51
C ALA A 152 3.30 -7.78 -13.63
N GLY A 153 3.09 -7.33 -14.88
CA GLY A 153 2.96 -8.19 -16.06
C GLY A 153 1.52 -8.50 -16.47
N PHE A 154 0.55 -7.67 -16.06
CA PHE A 154 -0.83 -7.74 -16.53
C PHE A 154 -0.93 -7.38 -18.02
N GLY A 155 -1.79 -8.08 -18.75
CA GLY A 155 -2.11 -7.82 -20.15
C GLY A 155 -3.49 -8.36 -20.55
N THR A 156 -3.78 -8.33 -21.86
CA THR A 156 -5.10 -8.69 -22.39
C THR A 156 -5.53 -10.14 -22.14
N ALA A 157 -4.56 -11.06 -21.94
CA ALA A 157 -4.83 -12.47 -21.62
C ALA A 157 -4.73 -12.78 -20.10
N SER A 158 -4.55 -11.77 -19.26
CA SER A 158 -4.44 -11.94 -17.82
C SER A 158 -5.80 -11.93 -17.12
N ARG A 159 -5.89 -12.59 -15.96
CA ARG A 159 -6.98 -12.46 -14.99
C ARG A 159 -6.43 -11.81 -13.73
N VAL A 160 -7.16 -10.87 -13.18
CA VAL A 160 -6.82 -10.21 -11.91
C VAL A 160 -7.70 -10.77 -10.80
N HIS A 161 -7.06 -11.29 -9.76
CA HIS A 161 -7.73 -11.72 -8.55
C HIS A 161 -7.39 -10.73 -7.44
N ALA A 162 -8.34 -9.88 -7.12
CA ALA A 162 -8.17 -8.87 -6.10
C ALA A 162 -8.71 -9.35 -4.75
N VAL A 163 -8.01 -9.00 -3.68
CA VAL A 163 -8.38 -9.33 -2.29
C VAL A 163 -8.42 -8.04 -1.48
N GLY A 164 -9.43 -7.86 -0.64
CA GLY A 164 -9.57 -6.68 0.20
C GLY A 164 -10.51 -6.90 1.39
N ASP A 165 -10.78 -5.81 2.12
CA ASP A 165 -11.54 -5.78 3.38
C ASP A 165 -13.07 -5.87 3.24
N GLY A 166 -13.59 -5.83 2.01
CA GLY A 166 -15.02 -5.82 1.72
C GLY A 166 -15.60 -4.42 1.47
N ALA A 167 -14.79 -3.36 1.50
CA ALA A 167 -15.26 -2.01 1.21
C ALA A 167 -15.83 -1.91 -0.22
N PRO A 168 -17.06 -1.39 -0.42
CA PRO A 168 -17.71 -1.36 -1.73
C PRO A 168 -16.92 -0.58 -2.78
N TRP A 169 -16.18 0.44 -2.39
CA TRP A 169 -15.37 1.23 -3.31
C TRP A 169 -14.23 0.40 -3.95
N ILE A 170 -13.70 -0.60 -3.24
CA ILE A 170 -12.68 -1.50 -3.78
C ILE A 170 -13.27 -2.35 -4.89
N ALA A 171 -14.40 -2.99 -4.65
CA ALA A 171 -15.11 -3.78 -5.66
C ALA A 171 -15.40 -2.94 -6.91
N GLY A 172 -15.92 -1.72 -6.74
CA GLY A 172 -16.17 -0.79 -7.84
C GLY A 172 -14.91 -0.41 -8.62
N GLN A 173 -13.76 -0.23 -7.94
CA GLN A 173 -12.50 0.04 -8.65
C GLN A 173 -11.96 -1.19 -9.38
N ILE A 174 -12.15 -2.40 -8.86
CA ILE A 174 -11.75 -3.62 -9.58
C ILE A 174 -12.56 -3.77 -10.87
N GLU A 175 -13.87 -3.59 -10.80
CA GLU A 175 -14.75 -3.63 -11.96
C GLU A 175 -14.39 -2.53 -12.99
N GLN A 176 -14.19 -1.30 -12.54
CA GLN A 176 -13.87 -0.15 -13.40
C GLN A 176 -12.52 -0.31 -14.11
N GLN A 177 -11.49 -0.83 -13.42
CA GLN A 177 -10.14 -0.90 -13.97
C GLN A 177 -9.89 -2.16 -14.80
N PHE A 178 -10.55 -3.27 -14.48
CA PHE A 178 -10.24 -4.57 -15.07
C PHE A 178 -11.44 -5.22 -15.81
N GLY A 179 -12.66 -4.72 -15.61
CA GLY A 179 -13.86 -5.29 -16.22
C GLY A 179 -13.96 -6.80 -16.02
N ASP A 180 -14.26 -7.53 -17.08
CA ASP A 180 -14.40 -8.99 -17.07
C ASP A 180 -13.11 -9.75 -16.71
N GLN A 181 -11.96 -9.09 -16.74
CA GLN A 181 -10.68 -9.68 -16.32
C GLN A 181 -10.49 -9.62 -14.80
N GLY A 182 -11.29 -8.81 -14.10
CA GLY A 182 -11.22 -8.61 -12.65
C GLY A 182 -12.14 -9.57 -11.89
N SER A 183 -11.69 -10.03 -10.75
CA SER A 183 -12.51 -10.69 -9.72
C SER A 183 -12.12 -10.13 -8.37
N TYR A 184 -13.10 -9.97 -7.48
CA TYR A 184 -12.87 -9.45 -6.13
C TYR A 184 -13.33 -10.47 -5.09
N LEU A 185 -12.48 -10.71 -4.09
CA LEU A 185 -12.74 -11.56 -2.96
C LEU A 185 -12.50 -10.77 -1.67
N ILE A 186 -13.41 -10.88 -0.74
CA ILE A 186 -13.20 -10.36 0.61
C ILE A 186 -12.21 -11.29 1.32
N ASP A 187 -11.19 -10.71 1.96
CA ASP A 187 -10.21 -11.47 2.72
C ASP A 187 -10.88 -12.27 3.84
N PHE A 188 -10.45 -13.52 4.02
CA PHE A 188 -11.01 -14.46 4.98
C PHE A 188 -11.02 -13.91 6.42
N TYR A 189 -10.00 -13.19 6.82
CA TYR A 189 -9.92 -12.64 8.17
C TYR A 189 -10.96 -11.53 8.38
N TYR A 190 -11.21 -10.67 7.40
CA TYR A 190 -12.27 -9.66 7.47
C TYR A 190 -13.65 -10.32 7.51
N VAL A 191 -13.89 -11.35 6.71
CA VAL A 191 -15.15 -12.12 6.82
C VAL A 191 -15.30 -12.70 8.23
N CYS A 192 -14.23 -13.23 8.83
CA CYS A 192 -14.27 -13.73 10.20
C CYS A 192 -14.56 -12.63 11.24
N GLU A 193 -14.11 -11.39 11.03
CA GLU A 193 -14.45 -10.26 11.89
C GLU A 193 -15.94 -9.93 11.83
N TYR A 194 -16.52 -9.86 10.62
CA TYR A 194 -17.98 -9.67 10.47
C TYR A 194 -18.79 -10.80 11.11
N LEU A 195 -18.37 -12.05 10.93
CA LEU A 195 -19.00 -13.20 11.60
C LEU A 195 -18.88 -13.12 13.12
N SER A 196 -17.75 -12.62 13.64
CA SER A 196 -17.54 -12.44 15.07
C SER A 196 -18.50 -11.41 15.67
N GLU A 197 -18.76 -10.31 14.95
CA GLU A 197 -19.76 -9.34 15.38
C GLU A 197 -21.19 -9.96 15.38
N ALA A 198 -21.55 -10.66 14.32
CA ALA A 198 -22.85 -11.33 14.22
C ALA A 198 -23.03 -12.39 15.33
N ALA A 199 -21.98 -13.13 15.64
CA ALA A 199 -22.01 -14.18 16.68
C ALA A 199 -22.33 -13.63 18.08
N LYS A 200 -22.07 -12.36 18.36
CA LYS A 200 -22.43 -11.72 19.66
C LYS A 200 -23.94 -11.72 19.89
N SER A 201 -24.71 -11.55 18.83
CA SER A 201 -26.19 -11.54 18.89
C SER A 201 -26.81 -12.92 18.72
N ILE A 202 -26.24 -13.77 17.85
CA ILE A 202 -26.80 -15.07 17.48
C ILE A 202 -26.50 -16.15 18.53
N ALA A 203 -25.31 -16.14 19.11
CA ALA A 203 -24.84 -17.13 20.09
C ALA A 203 -24.30 -16.44 21.35
N PRO A 204 -25.17 -15.92 22.21
CA PRO A 204 -24.78 -15.31 23.47
C PRO A 204 -24.20 -16.35 24.42
N GLY A 205 -22.95 -16.19 24.81
CA GLY A 205 -22.23 -17.13 25.67
C GLY A 205 -20.98 -17.70 25.01
N SER A 206 -19.87 -17.77 25.77
CA SER A 206 -18.55 -18.03 25.20
C SER A 206 -18.46 -19.39 24.49
N PRO A 207 -18.86 -20.54 25.07
CA PRO A 207 -18.73 -21.83 24.41
C PRO A 207 -19.59 -21.96 23.14
N ALA A 208 -20.83 -21.45 23.18
CA ALA A 208 -21.73 -21.47 22.02
C ALA A 208 -21.21 -20.61 20.88
N ARG A 209 -20.65 -19.43 21.20
CA ARG A 209 -20.06 -18.51 20.22
C ARG A 209 -18.85 -19.12 19.54
N GLU A 210 -17.95 -19.72 20.29
CA GLU A 210 -16.76 -20.40 19.74
C GLU A 210 -17.15 -21.52 18.78
N ALA A 211 -18.07 -22.40 19.18
CA ALA A 211 -18.57 -23.49 18.35
C ALA A 211 -19.26 -22.97 17.08
N TRP A 212 -20.07 -21.90 17.20
CA TRP A 212 -20.74 -21.27 16.06
C TRP A 212 -19.71 -20.68 15.07
N MET A 213 -18.68 -19.99 15.57
CA MET A 213 -17.62 -19.39 14.76
C MET A 213 -16.81 -20.44 14.02
N GLU A 214 -16.37 -21.52 14.69
CA GLU A 214 -15.57 -22.57 14.05
C GLU A 214 -16.37 -23.29 12.95
N ALA A 215 -17.65 -23.56 13.18
CA ALA A 215 -18.51 -24.15 12.15
C ALA A 215 -18.65 -23.23 10.91
N ARG A 216 -18.73 -21.91 11.09
CA ARG A 216 -18.82 -20.94 9.96
C ARG A 216 -17.49 -20.82 9.23
N LYS A 217 -16.36 -20.76 9.95
CA LYS A 217 -15.02 -20.75 9.35
C LYS A 217 -14.77 -22.01 8.52
N GLU A 218 -15.16 -23.16 9.01
CA GLU A 218 -15.02 -24.43 8.28
C GLU A 218 -15.92 -24.47 7.04
N ALA A 219 -17.16 -23.97 7.15
CA ALA A 219 -18.07 -23.84 6.01
C ALA A 219 -17.49 -22.94 4.92
N LEU A 220 -16.89 -21.78 5.29
CA LEU A 220 -16.20 -20.88 4.34
C LEU A 220 -15.02 -21.56 3.65
N LYS A 221 -14.14 -22.24 4.41
CA LYS A 221 -12.96 -22.93 3.86
C LYS A 221 -13.32 -24.06 2.89
N THR A 222 -14.47 -24.66 3.08
CA THR A 222 -14.97 -25.79 2.26
C THR A 222 -15.96 -25.35 1.18
N GLY A 223 -16.12 -24.02 0.96
CA GLY A 223 -16.98 -23.49 -0.09
C GLY A 223 -18.49 -23.60 0.17
N ARG A 224 -18.90 -23.88 1.41
CA ARG A 224 -20.33 -24.02 1.81
C ARG A 224 -20.92 -22.67 2.22
N LEU A 225 -20.85 -21.67 1.32
CA LEU A 225 -21.29 -20.30 1.59
C LEU A 225 -22.77 -20.23 1.99
N ASP A 226 -23.63 -21.04 1.38
CA ASP A 226 -25.08 -21.08 1.70
C ASP A 226 -25.37 -21.43 3.15
N GLU A 227 -24.53 -22.26 3.79
CA GLU A 227 -24.67 -22.58 5.22
C GLU A 227 -24.31 -21.36 6.10
N VAL A 228 -23.33 -20.58 5.67
CA VAL A 228 -22.94 -19.36 6.37
C VAL A 228 -24.06 -18.32 6.26
N LEU A 229 -24.58 -18.09 5.05
CA LEU A 229 -25.65 -17.12 4.81
C LEU A 229 -26.93 -17.49 5.58
N ARG A 230 -27.34 -18.77 5.55
CA ARG A 230 -28.52 -19.23 6.33
C ARG A 230 -28.37 -19.05 7.83
N ALA A 231 -27.16 -19.15 8.35
CA ALA A 231 -26.88 -18.98 9.77
C ALA A 231 -26.87 -17.51 10.24
N LEU A 232 -26.85 -16.55 9.31
CA LEU A 232 -26.91 -15.11 9.56
C LEU A 232 -28.35 -14.56 9.51
N VAL A 233 -29.28 -15.34 8.99
CA VAL A 233 -30.70 -14.96 8.96
C VAL A 233 -31.34 -15.46 10.24
N PRO A 234 -32.02 -14.57 11.03
CA PRO A 234 -32.72 -14.96 12.26
C PRO A 234 -33.91 -15.90 11.98
#